data_96bf043bc61fc3d88c223602ab5bf939
#
_entry.id   96bf043bc61fc3d88c223602ab5bf939
#
_cell.length_a   1.000
_cell.length_b   1.000
_cell.length_c   1.000
_cell.angle_alpha   90.00
_cell.angle_beta   90.00
_cell.angle_gamma   90.00
#
_symmetry.space_group_name_H-M   'P 1'
#
loop_
_entity.id
_entity.type
_entity.pdbx_description
1 polymer ?
#
loop_
_entity_poly.entity_id
_entity_poly.type
_entity_poly.pdbx_seq_one_letter_code
_entity_poly.pdbx_strand_id
1 'polypeptide(L)'
;MDVHHDIERRRLDENGKPVSEEVIRELESEAKRVIAERGPDYCGDCYGADPPEGGCCNSCDAVREAYMLHNWSFTSPDDIEQCAQEHWSEHVREQNHEGCNIAGEVRVNKVVGNLHFSPGRTFQRNDIHTHDLVPYLHGTGDDVHHFGHKIHRFSFGMEDEFAIERTSRGRRQGPLKNRMGIENALEGRSAKTLSSNYMFQYFLKVVPVEVHKLNGHEMSTYQYSATSYERNLEDFDRAGQMSGHIVRMIEGIPGVYFNYEI
;
A
#
# COMPACT_ATOMS: atom_id res chain seq x y z
N MET A 1 -1.00 -19.95 -7.47
CA MET A 1 -1.76 -20.13 -6.21
C MET A 1 -2.42 -18.81 -5.93
N ASP A 2 -3.75 -18.75 -6.07
CA ASP A 2 -4.47 -17.51 -5.82
C ASP A 2 -4.50 -17.27 -4.31
N VAL A 3 -3.77 -16.26 -3.89
CA VAL A 3 -3.85 -15.77 -2.51
C VAL A 3 -5.12 -14.93 -2.44
N HIS A 4 -6.15 -15.44 -1.76
CA HIS A 4 -7.35 -14.64 -1.53
C HIS A 4 -7.01 -13.49 -0.59
N HIS A 5 -7.11 -12.28 -1.14
CA HIS A 5 -6.97 -11.03 -0.41
C HIS A 5 -8.34 -10.40 -0.25
N ASP A 6 -8.76 -10.20 0.98
CA ASP A 6 -9.91 -9.35 1.32
C ASP A 6 -9.37 -8.10 2.02
N ILE A 7 -8.90 -7.16 1.21
CA ILE A 7 -8.29 -5.91 1.70
C ILE A 7 -9.15 -4.74 1.24
N GLU A 8 -9.69 -4.02 2.19
CA GLU A 8 -10.41 -2.76 1.99
C GLU A 8 -9.46 -1.58 2.19
N ARG A 9 -9.49 -0.63 1.27
CA ARG A 9 -8.78 0.63 1.35
C ARG A 9 -9.77 1.78 1.41
N ARG A 10 -9.64 2.66 2.42
CA ARG A 10 -10.44 3.87 2.59
C ARG A 10 -9.55 5.10 2.61
N ARG A 11 -9.85 6.08 1.76
CA ARG A 11 -9.18 7.38 1.78
C ARG A 11 -9.58 8.14 3.05
N LEU A 12 -8.62 8.83 3.65
CA LEU A 12 -8.82 9.65 4.84
C LEU A 12 -8.41 11.08 4.51
N ASP A 13 -9.15 12.04 5.04
CA ASP A 13 -8.79 13.45 4.99
C ASP A 13 -7.61 13.80 5.92
N GLU A 14 -7.15 15.03 5.91
CA GLU A 14 -6.08 15.55 6.78
C GLU A 14 -6.35 15.31 8.28
N ASN A 15 -7.62 15.20 8.67
CA ASN A 15 -8.05 14.96 10.04
C ASN A 15 -8.20 13.48 10.38
N GLY A 16 -7.88 12.59 9.44
CA GLY A 16 -7.99 11.14 9.59
C GLY A 16 -9.45 10.63 9.54
N LYS A 17 -10.38 11.39 8.96
CA LYS A 17 -11.75 10.95 8.73
C LYS A 17 -11.90 10.39 7.31
N PRO A 18 -12.77 9.39 7.11
CA PRO A 18 -13.05 8.89 5.78
C PRO A 18 -13.55 9.99 4.84
N VAL A 19 -12.95 10.09 3.66
CA VAL A 19 -13.44 10.95 2.57
C VAL A 19 -14.80 10.42 2.14
N SER A 20 -15.76 11.32 1.89
CA SER A 20 -17.11 10.91 1.54
C SER A 20 -17.13 10.22 0.16
N GLU A 21 -17.97 9.20 0.02
CA GLU A 21 -18.14 8.50 -1.25
C GLU A 21 -18.68 9.42 -2.35
N GLU A 22 -19.38 10.48 -2.00
CA GLU A 22 -19.91 11.48 -2.94
C GLU A 22 -18.77 12.22 -3.64
N VAL A 23 -17.76 12.68 -2.88
CA VAL A 23 -16.57 13.35 -3.43
C VAL A 23 -15.79 12.40 -4.35
N ILE A 24 -15.61 11.14 -3.95
CA ILE A 24 -14.93 10.15 -4.78
C ILE A 24 -15.68 9.92 -6.09
N ARG A 25 -16.99 9.77 -6.04
CA ARG A 25 -17.84 9.59 -7.25
C ARG A 25 -17.82 10.82 -8.15
N GLU A 26 -17.77 12.02 -7.59
CA GLU A 26 -17.71 13.26 -8.36
C GLU A 26 -16.42 13.35 -9.17
N LEU A 27 -15.27 13.09 -8.54
CA LEU A 27 -13.96 13.05 -9.22
C LEU A 27 -13.91 11.97 -10.32
N GLU A 28 -14.40 10.76 -10.04
CA GLU A 28 -14.48 9.70 -11.05
C GLU A 28 -15.41 10.03 -12.20
N SER A 29 -16.53 10.73 -11.93
CA SER A 29 -17.48 11.12 -12.97
C SER A 29 -16.92 12.21 -13.88
N GLU A 30 -16.11 13.11 -13.33
CA GLU A 30 -15.44 14.17 -14.08
C GLU A 30 -14.39 13.58 -15.04
N ALA A 31 -13.53 12.69 -14.56
CA ALA A 31 -12.57 11.99 -15.40
C ALA A 31 -13.26 11.20 -16.53
N LYS A 32 -14.33 10.48 -16.23
CA LYS A 32 -15.12 9.75 -17.24
C LYS A 32 -15.77 10.70 -18.25
N ARG A 33 -16.22 11.88 -17.84
CA ARG A 33 -16.79 12.90 -18.73
C ARG A 33 -15.76 13.41 -19.72
N VAL A 34 -14.57 13.77 -19.26
CA VAL A 34 -13.46 14.23 -20.11
C VAL A 34 -13.11 13.16 -21.16
N ILE A 35 -13.03 11.90 -20.77
CA ILE A 35 -12.76 10.79 -21.70
C ILE A 35 -13.91 10.64 -22.70
N ALA A 36 -15.16 10.76 -22.28
CA ALA A 36 -16.33 10.62 -23.16
C ALA A 36 -16.47 11.78 -24.15
N GLU A 37 -16.04 13.00 -23.81
CA GLU A 37 -16.04 14.18 -24.69
C GLU A 37 -15.11 14.04 -25.90
N ARG A 38 -14.09 13.16 -25.82
CA ARG A 38 -13.18 12.87 -26.95
C ARG A 38 -13.87 12.20 -28.14
N GLY A 39 -15.02 11.60 -27.92
CA GLY A 39 -15.82 10.94 -28.97
C GLY A 39 -15.35 9.51 -29.30
N PRO A 40 -16.18 8.75 -30.04
CA PRO A 40 -15.95 7.32 -30.31
C PRO A 40 -14.78 7.05 -31.27
N ASP A 41 -14.41 8.03 -32.09
CA ASP A 41 -13.34 7.90 -33.10
C ASP A 41 -11.98 8.39 -32.59
N TYR A 42 -11.90 8.84 -31.33
CA TYR A 42 -10.64 9.30 -30.74
C TYR A 42 -9.67 8.15 -30.57
N CYS A 43 -8.45 8.32 -31.10
CA CYS A 43 -7.37 7.38 -30.94
C CYS A 43 -6.13 8.14 -30.48
N GLY A 44 -5.91 8.13 -29.16
CA GLY A 44 -4.80 8.82 -28.52
C GLY A 44 -3.47 8.16 -28.78
N ASP A 45 -2.42 8.98 -28.88
CA ASP A 45 -1.04 8.53 -29.04
C ASP A 45 -0.54 7.84 -27.76
N CYS A 46 0.24 6.79 -27.92
CA CYS A 46 0.96 6.10 -26.84
C CYS A 46 2.42 6.56 -26.72
N TYR A 47 2.81 7.62 -27.40
CA TYR A 47 4.13 8.27 -27.36
C TYR A 47 5.30 7.30 -27.58
N GLY A 48 5.12 6.40 -28.53
CA GLY A 48 6.14 5.43 -28.94
C GLY A 48 6.11 4.10 -28.15
N ALA A 49 5.25 3.97 -27.14
CA ALA A 49 5.01 2.69 -26.49
C ALA A 49 4.02 1.84 -27.32
N ASP A 50 4.07 0.52 -27.13
CA ASP A 50 3.07 -0.37 -27.76
C ASP A 50 1.70 -0.12 -27.12
N PRO A 51 0.66 0.08 -27.95
CA PRO A 51 -0.67 0.33 -27.43
C PRO A 51 -1.22 -0.91 -26.70
N PRO A 52 -2.09 -0.71 -25.69
CA PRO A 52 -2.82 -1.80 -25.05
C PRO A 52 -3.82 -2.46 -26.03
N GLU A 53 -4.50 -3.50 -25.57
CA GLU A 53 -5.58 -4.13 -26.34
C GLU A 53 -6.60 -3.07 -26.81
N GLY A 54 -6.67 -2.84 -28.12
CA GLY A 54 -7.49 -1.78 -28.72
C GLY A 54 -6.73 -0.80 -29.60
N GLY A 55 -5.41 -0.77 -29.55
CA GLY A 55 -4.55 -0.04 -30.49
C GLY A 55 -4.41 1.45 -30.23
N CYS A 56 -5.01 2.02 -29.16
CA CYS A 56 -4.99 3.45 -28.86
C CYS A 56 -4.84 3.69 -27.36
N CYS A 57 -4.15 4.77 -26.99
CA CYS A 57 -4.05 5.23 -25.59
C CYS A 57 -5.05 6.36 -25.34
N ASN A 58 -6.31 6.02 -25.05
CA ASN A 58 -7.40 6.98 -24.95
C ASN A 58 -7.53 7.65 -23.57
N SER A 59 -6.68 7.32 -22.61
CA SER A 59 -6.63 7.93 -21.28
C SER A 59 -5.21 8.03 -20.77
N CYS A 60 -4.99 8.88 -19.76
CA CYS A 60 -3.71 8.97 -19.06
C CYS A 60 -3.28 7.61 -18.49
N ASP A 61 -4.21 6.86 -17.91
CA ASP A 61 -3.96 5.52 -17.39
C ASP A 61 -3.53 4.53 -18.48
N ALA A 62 -4.09 4.63 -19.70
CA ALA A 62 -3.69 3.79 -20.84
C ALA A 62 -2.25 4.08 -21.29
N VAL A 63 -1.84 5.36 -21.32
CA VAL A 63 -0.45 5.74 -21.62
C VAL A 63 0.51 5.22 -20.54
N ARG A 64 0.14 5.37 -19.26
CA ARG A 64 0.93 4.85 -18.14
C ARG A 64 1.13 3.35 -18.25
N GLU A 65 0.07 2.61 -18.52
CA GLU A 65 0.13 1.16 -18.69
C GLU A 65 1.05 0.77 -19.86
N ALA A 66 0.94 1.46 -21.01
CA ALA A 66 1.80 1.25 -22.16
C ALA A 66 3.29 1.48 -21.81
N TYR A 67 3.61 2.58 -21.09
CA TYR A 67 4.98 2.87 -20.63
C TYR A 67 5.51 1.80 -19.69
N MET A 68 4.68 1.35 -18.74
CA MET A 68 5.07 0.31 -17.79
C MET A 68 5.36 -1.03 -18.46
N LEU A 69 4.58 -1.40 -19.49
CA LEU A 69 4.82 -2.61 -20.27
C LEU A 69 6.19 -2.59 -20.99
N HIS A 70 6.70 -1.40 -21.31
CA HIS A 70 8.04 -1.18 -21.87
C HIS A 70 9.13 -0.96 -20.82
N ASN A 71 8.83 -1.00 -19.53
CA ASN A 71 9.71 -0.60 -18.43
C ASN A 71 10.21 0.85 -18.57
N TRP A 72 9.40 1.74 -19.14
CA TRP A 72 9.70 3.16 -19.22
C TRP A 72 9.18 3.88 -17.99
N SER A 73 9.94 4.88 -17.54
CA SER A 73 9.54 5.74 -16.43
C SER A 73 8.50 6.76 -16.88
N PHE A 74 7.43 6.91 -16.12
CA PHE A 74 6.38 7.91 -16.35
C PHE A 74 6.75 9.23 -15.63
N THR A 75 7.67 10.00 -16.24
CA THR A 75 8.33 11.16 -15.59
C THR A 75 7.65 12.50 -15.83
N SER A 76 6.95 12.68 -16.93
CA SER A 76 6.40 13.97 -17.35
C SER A 76 4.94 13.84 -17.77
N PRO A 77 4.01 13.62 -16.82
CA PRO A 77 2.59 13.48 -17.16
C PRO A 77 2.00 14.74 -17.81
N ASP A 78 2.50 15.92 -17.49
CA ASP A 78 1.99 17.18 -18.03
C ASP A 78 2.32 17.38 -19.53
N ASP A 79 3.33 16.66 -20.06
CA ASP A 79 3.69 16.67 -21.50
C ASP A 79 2.82 15.69 -22.31
N ILE A 80 1.98 14.89 -21.64
CA ILE A 80 1.10 13.91 -22.25
C ILE A 80 -0.30 14.51 -22.35
N GLU A 81 -0.81 14.66 -23.56
CA GLU A 81 -2.09 15.33 -23.84
C GLU A 81 -3.24 14.75 -23.00
N GLN A 82 -3.36 13.41 -22.97
CA GLN A 82 -4.43 12.73 -22.20
C GLN A 82 -4.34 13.07 -20.72
N CYS A 83 -3.13 13.09 -20.15
CA CYS A 83 -2.92 13.37 -18.73
C CYS A 83 -3.19 14.84 -18.38
N ALA A 84 -2.76 15.74 -19.25
CA ALA A 84 -3.02 17.18 -19.10
C ALA A 84 -4.52 17.49 -19.17
N GLN A 85 -5.25 16.88 -20.13
CA GLN A 85 -6.70 17.04 -20.24
C GLN A 85 -7.48 16.42 -19.08
N GLU A 86 -6.98 15.35 -18.49
CA GLU A 86 -7.58 14.68 -17.33
C GLU A 86 -7.12 15.31 -15.99
N HIS A 87 -6.34 16.40 -16.02
CA HIS A 87 -5.80 17.07 -14.82
C HIS A 87 -5.11 16.10 -13.86
N TRP A 88 -4.43 15.08 -14.40
CA TRP A 88 -3.90 13.97 -13.63
C TRP A 88 -2.90 14.41 -12.55
N SER A 89 -1.97 15.33 -12.90
CA SER A 89 -0.96 15.85 -11.97
C SER A 89 -1.57 16.66 -10.83
N GLU A 90 -2.68 17.37 -11.11
CA GLU A 90 -3.41 18.14 -10.11
C GLU A 90 -4.11 17.20 -9.13
N HIS A 91 -4.79 16.17 -9.64
CA HIS A 91 -5.43 15.16 -8.81
C HIS A 91 -4.44 14.42 -7.90
N VAL A 92 -3.23 14.10 -8.39
CA VAL A 92 -2.19 13.50 -7.56
C VAL A 92 -1.73 14.45 -6.46
N ARG A 93 -1.56 15.75 -6.77
CA ARG A 93 -1.17 16.76 -5.78
C ARG A 93 -2.24 17.00 -4.72
N GLU A 94 -3.51 17.03 -5.08
CA GLU A 94 -4.62 17.16 -4.14
C GLU A 94 -4.66 16.00 -3.13
N GLN A 95 -4.24 14.81 -3.54
CA GLN A 95 -4.18 13.63 -2.68
C GLN A 95 -2.96 13.60 -1.74
N ASN A 96 -2.00 14.53 -1.87
CA ASN A 96 -0.79 14.54 -1.06
C ASN A 96 -1.06 14.72 0.45
N HIS A 97 -2.18 15.39 0.79
CA HIS A 97 -2.60 15.61 2.19
C HIS A 97 -3.53 14.52 2.71
N GLU A 98 -3.86 13.53 1.89
CA GLU A 98 -4.74 12.45 2.29
C GLU A 98 -3.98 11.29 2.92
N GLY A 99 -4.61 10.69 3.90
CA GLY A 99 -4.19 9.43 4.46
C GLY A 99 -4.93 8.24 3.84
N CYS A 100 -4.56 7.04 4.26
CA CYS A 100 -5.24 5.82 3.87
C CYS A 100 -5.40 4.89 5.07
N ASN A 101 -6.62 4.42 5.30
CA ASN A 101 -6.88 3.30 6.19
C ASN A 101 -6.95 2.01 5.37
N ILE A 102 -6.13 1.04 5.74
CA ILE A 102 -6.08 -0.28 5.11
C ILE A 102 -6.52 -1.29 6.15
N ALA A 103 -7.53 -2.07 5.84
CA ALA A 103 -8.05 -3.11 6.71
C ALA A 103 -8.43 -4.35 5.88
N GLY A 104 -8.30 -5.54 6.47
CA GLY A 104 -8.67 -6.77 5.81
C GLY A 104 -7.88 -7.97 6.28
N GLU A 105 -8.03 -9.07 5.56
CA GLU A 105 -7.40 -10.34 5.84
C GLU A 105 -6.65 -10.87 4.62
N VAL A 106 -5.48 -11.43 4.89
CA VAL A 106 -4.66 -12.08 3.87
C VAL A 106 -4.39 -13.52 4.30
N ARG A 107 -4.76 -14.47 3.47
CA ARG A 107 -4.43 -15.88 3.68
C ARG A 107 -3.02 -16.14 3.18
N VAL A 108 -2.17 -16.62 4.06
CA VAL A 108 -0.76 -16.89 3.76
C VAL A 108 -0.40 -18.35 4.03
N ASN A 109 0.59 -18.85 3.33
CA ASN A 109 1.18 -20.15 3.63
C ASN A 109 2.07 -20.06 4.89
N LYS A 110 2.23 -21.18 5.60
CA LYS A 110 3.10 -21.27 6.78
C LYS A 110 4.57 -21.39 6.37
N VAL A 111 5.07 -20.36 5.71
CA VAL A 111 6.46 -20.23 5.24
C VAL A 111 6.88 -18.77 5.39
N VAL A 112 8.14 -18.48 5.14
CA VAL A 112 8.62 -17.10 5.06
C VAL A 112 7.87 -16.34 3.96
N GLY A 113 7.42 -15.13 4.27
CA GLY A 113 6.70 -14.28 3.34
C GLY A 113 6.88 -12.79 3.63
N ASN A 114 6.40 -11.99 2.69
CA ASN A 114 6.42 -10.53 2.77
C ASN A 114 5.07 -9.97 2.37
N LEU A 115 4.54 -9.07 3.21
CA LEU A 115 3.43 -8.20 2.89
C LEU A 115 3.95 -6.77 2.90
N HIS A 116 3.74 -6.01 1.84
CA HIS A 116 4.21 -4.63 1.79
C HIS A 116 3.20 -3.67 1.20
N PHE A 117 3.29 -2.42 1.63
CA PHE A 117 2.53 -1.29 1.14
C PHE A 117 3.52 -0.26 0.59
N SER A 118 3.46 -0.04 -0.71
CA SER A 118 4.31 0.89 -1.45
C SER A 118 3.46 1.82 -2.30
N PRO A 119 3.95 3.00 -2.69
CA PRO A 119 3.18 3.90 -3.53
C PRO A 119 3.05 3.36 -4.95
N GLY A 120 2.11 3.92 -5.67
CA GLY A 120 1.92 3.65 -7.08
C GLY A 120 1.13 2.39 -7.39
N ARG A 121 0.92 2.19 -8.68
CA ARG A 121 0.33 0.95 -9.19
C ARG A 121 1.38 -0.14 -9.27
N THR A 122 0.98 -1.34 -8.99
CA THR A 122 1.79 -2.54 -9.15
C THR A 122 1.48 -3.18 -10.48
N PHE A 123 2.50 -3.48 -11.26
CA PHE A 123 2.40 -4.23 -12.52
C PHE A 123 3.17 -5.53 -12.37
N GLN A 124 2.53 -6.63 -12.73
CA GLN A 124 3.14 -7.94 -12.75
C GLN A 124 3.19 -8.44 -14.19
N ARG A 125 4.41 -8.64 -14.70
CA ARG A 125 4.62 -9.27 -16.00
C ARG A 125 5.58 -10.44 -15.82
N ASN A 126 5.09 -11.64 -16.09
CA ASN A 126 5.81 -12.87 -15.78
C ASN A 126 6.17 -12.92 -14.28
N ASP A 127 7.45 -13.03 -13.93
CA ASP A 127 7.96 -13.08 -12.56
C ASP A 127 8.48 -11.71 -12.06
N ILE A 128 8.32 -10.64 -12.86
CA ILE A 128 8.80 -9.29 -12.52
C ILE A 128 7.65 -8.48 -11.95
N HIS A 129 7.87 -7.99 -10.73
CA HIS A 129 6.96 -7.09 -10.01
C HIS A 129 7.54 -5.68 -10.03
N THR A 130 6.88 -4.76 -10.72
CA THR A 130 7.33 -3.38 -10.91
C THR A 130 6.34 -2.40 -10.30
N HIS A 131 6.84 -1.35 -9.64
CA HIS A 131 6.04 -0.27 -9.08
C HIS A 131 6.28 1.02 -9.87
N ASP A 132 5.19 1.72 -10.22
CA ASP A 132 5.25 3.06 -10.78
C ASP A 132 5.39 4.09 -9.65
N LEU A 133 6.63 4.39 -9.28
CA LEU A 133 6.95 5.24 -8.12
C LEU A 133 7.10 6.71 -8.47
N VAL A 134 7.46 7.01 -9.72
CA VAL A 134 7.90 8.34 -10.13
C VAL A 134 6.90 9.44 -9.77
N PRO A 135 5.58 9.30 -10.01
CA PRO A 135 4.62 10.34 -9.67
C PRO A 135 4.53 10.68 -8.18
N TYR A 136 4.97 9.77 -7.33
CA TYR A 136 4.84 9.88 -5.86
C TYR A 136 6.13 10.30 -5.16
N LEU A 137 7.27 10.27 -5.88
CA LEU A 137 8.57 10.63 -5.33
C LEU A 137 8.98 12.08 -5.63
N HIS A 138 8.31 12.74 -6.56
CA HIS A 138 8.59 14.12 -6.97
C HIS A 138 7.65 15.10 -6.27
N GLY A 139 7.91 15.36 -4.98
CA GLY A 139 7.31 16.46 -4.25
C GLY A 139 8.42 17.36 -3.67
N THR A 140 8.15 18.64 -3.48
CA THR A 140 9.04 19.58 -2.80
C THR A 140 8.37 20.14 -1.57
N GLY A 141 9.05 20.09 -0.41
CA GLY A 141 8.56 20.66 0.83
C GLY A 141 7.57 19.77 1.57
N ASP A 142 6.52 20.36 2.15
CA ASP A 142 5.53 19.66 2.96
C ASP A 142 4.49 18.87 2.13
N ASP A 143 4.53 19.02 0.79
CA ASP A 143 3.60 18.39 -0.16
C ASP A 143 4.10 17.03 -0.66
N VAL A 144 4.63 16.20 0.23
CA VAL A 144 5.22 14.92 -0.16
C VAL A 144 4.45 13.76 0.48
N HIS A 145 4.09 12.77 -0.32
CA HIS A 145 3.58 11.52 0.22
C HIS A 145 4.62 10.84 1.09
N HIS A 146 4.26 10.47 2.29
CA HIS A 146 5.13 9.74 3.19
C HIS A 146 4.43 8.52 3.81
N PHE A 147 5.22 7.56 4.26
CA PHE A 147 4.75 6.30 4.85
C PHE A 147 4.69 6.31 6.37
N GLY A 148 4.58 7.49 7.00
CA GLY A 148 4.25 7.58 8.42
C GLY A 148 2.92 6.88 8.68
N HIS A 149 2.86 5.99 9.67
CA HIS A 149 1.69 5.14 9.87
C HIS A 149 1.44 4.81 11.33
N LYS A 150 0.22 4.34 11.58
CA LYS A 150 -0.19 3.77 12.85
C LYS A 150 -0.80 2.40 12.61
N ILE A 151 -0.28 1.39 13.27
CA ILE A 151 -0.81 0.03 13.23
C ILE A 151 -1.87 -0.09 14.32
N HIS A 152 -3.14 -0.14 13.93
CA HIS A 152 -4.23 -0.28 14.87
C HIS A 152 -4.36 -1.71 15.38
N ARG A 153 -4.26 -2.68 14.46
CA ARG A 153 -4.27 -4.11 14.77
C ARG A 153 -3.45 -4.85 13.71
N PHE A 154 -2.64 -5.78 14.16
CA PHE A 154 -1.93 -6.72 13.31
C PHE A 154 -1.83 -8.06 14.04
N SER A 155 -2.33 -9.12 13.45
CA SER A 155 -2.45 -10.40 14.14
C SER A 155 -2.42 -11.57 13.16
N PHE A 156 -2.01 -12.73 13.65
CA PHE A 156 -2.11 -13.99 12.95
C PHE A 156 -3.14 -14.88 13.64
N GLY A 157 -3.91 -15.65 12.86
CA GLY A 157 -4.94 -16.54 13.35
C GLY A 157 -6.31 -16.24 12.75
N MET A 158 -7.34 -16.98 13.16
CA MET A 158 -8.71 -16.83 12.65
C MET A 158 -9.46 -15.69 13.37
N GLU A 159 -10.44 -15.10 12.71
CA GLU A 159 -11.21 -13.97 13.22
C GLU A 159 -11.96 -14.28 14.51
N ASP A 160 -12.46 -15.52 14.68
CA ASP A 160 -13.18 -15.96 15.87
C ASP A 160 -12.38 -15.86 17.17
N GLU A 161 -11.04 -15.89 17.07
CA GLU A 161 -10.13 -15.73 18.22
C GLU A 161 -10.17 -14.31 18.80
N PHE A 162 -10.63 -13.35 18.01
CA PHE A 162 -10.76 -11.93 18.39
C PHE A 162 -12.18 -11.56 18.81
N ALA A 163 -13.12 -12.49 18.73
CA ALA A 163 -14.51 -12.25 19.09
C ALA A 163 -14.63 -11.78 20.55
N ILE A 164 -15.38 -10.70 20.73
CA ILE A 164 -15.71 -10.19 22.07
C ILE A 164 -16.75 -11.11 22.68
N GLU A 165 -16.35 -11.96 23.62
CA GLU A 165 -17.29 -12.73 24.41
C GLU A 165 -18.16 -11.81 25.29
N ARG A 166 -19.46 -12.00 25.24
CA ARG A 166 -20.38 -11.44 26.23
C ARG A 166 -20.50 -12.39 27.43
N THR A 167 -20.20 -11.90 28.60
CA THR A 167 -20.51 -12.68 29.81
C THR A 167 -22.01 -12.85 29.97
N SER A 168 -22.42 -13.89 30.69
CA SER A 168 -23.83 -14.14 31.11
C SER A 168 -24.46 -12.93 31.82
N ARG A 169 -23.68 -11.96 32.29
CA ARG A 169 -24.11 -10.70 32.91
C ARG A 169 -24.11 -9.49 31.95
N GLY A 170 -23.94 -9.71 30.62
CA GLY A 170 -23.98 -8.66 29.60
C GLY A 170 -22.75 -7.75 29.58
N ARG A 171 -21.72 -7.98 30.39
CA ARG A 171 -20.45 -7.22 30.34
C ARG A 171 -19.66 -7.61 29.11
N ARG A 172 -19.23 -6.61 28.32
CA ARG A 172 -18.24 -6.81 27.25
C ARG A 172 -16.89 -7.18 27.90
N GLN A 173 -16.39 -8.35 27.58
CA GLN A 173 -15.01 -8.72 27.88
C GLN A 173 -14.17 -8.50 26.62
N GLY A 174 -12.92 -8.09 26.77
CA GLY A 174 -11.99 -7.96 25.66
C GLY A 174 -11.74 -9.28 24.94
N PRO A 175 -11.06 -9.24 23.78
CA PRO A 175 -10.75 -10.43 23.00
C PRO A 175 -10.16 -11.54 23.87
N LEU A 176 -10.56 -12.78 23.62
CA LEU A 176 -10.13 -13.95 24.39
C LEU A 176 -8.60 -14.04 24.41
N LYS A 177 -7.96 -13.75 23.29
CA LYS A 177 -6.51 -13.75 23.10
C LYS A 177 -5.80 -12.83 24.11
N ASN A 178 -6.27 -11.60 24.28
CA ASN A 178 -5.68 -10.64 25.24
C ASN A 178 -5.86 -11.10 26.71
N ARG A 179 -6.96 -11.76 27.00
CA ARG A 179 -7.22 -12.33 28.36
C ARG A 179 -6.30 -13.49 28.71
N MET A 180 -5.72 -14.12 27.71
CA MET A 180 -4.75 -15.22 27.87
C MET A 180 -3.31 -14.73 27.88
N GLY A 181 -3.08 -13.40 27.86
CA GLY A 181 -1.73 -12.81 27.82
C GLY A 181 -1.04 -12.96 26.47
N ILE A 182 -1.79 -13.27 25.41
CA ILE A 182 -1.26 -13.31 24.05
C ILE A 182 -1.38 -11.90 23.47
N GLU A 183 -0.26 -11.20 23.41
CA GLU A 183 -0.19 -9.82 22.93
C GLU A 183 0.24 -9.77 21.46
N ASN A 184 -0.30 -8.81 20.74
CA ASN A 184 0.12 -8.50 19.38
C ASN A 184 1.18 -7.38 19.43
N ALA A 185 2.44 -7.72 19.20
CA ALA A 185 3.58 -6.84 19.42
C ALA A 185 3.56 -5.51 18.62
N LEU A 186 2.82 -5.45 17.52
CA LEU A 186 2.70 -4.24 16.68
C LEU A 186 1.44 -3.41 16.96
N GLU A 187 0.49 -3.92 17.75
CA GLU A 187 -0.77 -3.23 18.01
C GLU A 187 -0.54 -1.88 18.72
N GLY A 188 -1.12 -0.82 18.17
CA GLY A 188 -0.96 0.55 18.67
C GLY A 188 0.36 1.23 18.30
N ARG A 189 1.27 0.55 17.61
CA ARG A 189 2.57 1.13 17.23
C ARG A 189 2.38 2.21 16.17
N SER A 190 3.16 3.30 16.32
CA SER A 190 3.20 4.40 15.35
C SER A 190 4.62 4.65 14.89
N ALA A 191 4.79 4.96 13.62
CA ALA A 191 6.04 5.40 13.02
C ALA A 191 5.78 6.67 12.22
N LYS A 192 6.72 7.61 12.23
CA LYS A 192 6.60 8.92 11.58
C LYS A 192 7.82 9.22 10.74
N THR A 193 7.60 9.82 9.59
CA THR A 193 8.64 10.35 8.72
C THR A 193 8.10 11.58 8.00
N LEU A 194 8.98 12.44 7.53
CA LEU A 194 8.67 13.57 6.65
C LEU A 194 9.28 13.37 5.25
N SER A 195 10.00 12.25 5.03
CA SER A 195 10.58 11.90 3.73
C SER A 195 9.71 10.91 2.97
N SER A 196 9.53 11.13 1.67
CA SER A 196 8.87 10.18 0.75
C SER A 196 9.73 8.95 0.50
N ASN A 197 11.06 9.11 0.57
CA ASN A 197 12.02 8.05 0.32
C ASN A 197 12.40 7.30 1.60
N TYR A 198 11.40 6.88 2.35
CA TYR A 198 11.59 6.22 3.63
C TYR A 198 11.01 4.81 3.62
N MET A 199 11.74 3.87 4.20
CA MET A 199 11.35 2.47 4.30
C MET A 199 11.26 2.04 5.74
N PHE A 200 10.10 1.47 6.11
CA PHE A 200 9.87 0.83 7.40
C PHE A 200 9.79 -0.68 7.19
N GLN A 201 10.55 -1.43 7.96
CA GLN A 201 10.55 -2.89 7.92
C GLN A 201 10.23 -3.46 9.31
N TYR A 202 9.30 -4.38 9.36
CA TYR A 202 8.93 -5.16 10.53
C TYR A 202 9.27 -6.62 10.26
N PHE A 203 10.15 -7.19 11.08
CA PHE A 203 10.50 -8.61 11.03
C PHE A 203 9.70 -9.34 12.10
N LEU A 204 8.86 -10.27 11.69
CA LEU A 204 7.90 -10.95 12.52
C LEU A 204 8.26 -12.43 12.61
N LYS A 205 8.50 -12.90 13.83
CA LYS A 205 8.64 -14.34 14.08
C LYS A 205 7.36 -14.83 14.72
N VAL A 206 6.64 -15.65 13.98
CA VAL A 206 5.32 -16.16 14.35
C VAL A 206 5.46 -17.58 14.90
N VAL A 207 4.83 -17.83 16.04
CA VAL A 207 4.83 -19.14 16.67
C VAL A 207 3.39 -19.60 16.95
N PRO A 208 3.07 -20.88 16.70
CA PRO A 208 1.79 -21.43 17.08
C PRO A 208 1.70 -21.54 18.61
N VAL A 209 0.52 -21.28 19.15
CA VAL A 209 0.21 -21.38 20.57
C VAL A 209 -1.03 -22.22 20.75
N GLU A 210 -0.92 -23.26 21.56
CA GLU A 210 -2.07 -24.07 21.97
C GLU A 210 -2.43 -23.76 23.42
N VAL A 211 -3.69 -23.44 23.65
CA VAL A 211 -4.21 -23.11 24.97
C VAL A 211 -5.21 -24.17 25.39
N HIS A 212 -4.89 -24.90 26.46
CA HIS A 212 -5.77 -25.87 27.07
C HIS A 212 -6.47 -25.24 28.29
N LYS A 213 -7.77 -25.02 28.20
CA LYS A 213 -8.57 -24.49 29.32
C LYS A 213 -8.90 -25.59 30.31
N LEU A 214 -9.06 -25.23 31.59
CA LEU A 214 -9.42 -26.18 32.65
C LEU A 214 -10.76 -26.90 32.44
N ASN A 215 -11.63 -26.34 31.60
CA ASN A 215 -12.91 -26.96 31.22
C ASN A 215 -12.82 -27.94 30.05
N GLY A 216 -11.59 -28.26 29.58
CA GLY A 216 -11.36 -29.20 28.50
C GLY A 216 -11.44 -28.57 27.10
N HIS A 217 -11.73 -27.26 26.97
CA HIS A 217 -11.68 -26.60 25.69
C HIS A 217 -10.23 -26.30 25.27
N GLU A 218 -9.89 -26.61 24.04
CA GLU A 218 -8.61 -26.34 23.43
C GLU A 218 -8.79 -25.22 22.40
N MET A 219 -7.78 -24.34 22.29
CA MET A 219 -7.73 -23.27 21.31
C MET A 219 -6.32 -23.20 20.74
N SER A 220 -6.23 -23.25 19.40
CA SER A 220 -4.96 -23.03 18.68
C SER A 220 -4.95 -21.63 18.11
N THR A 221 -3.90 -20.88 18.36
CA THR A 221 -3.72 -19.52 17.86
C THR A 221 -2.25 -19.26 17.54
N TYR A 222 -1.91 -18.00 17.21
CA TYR A 222 -0.54 -17.59 16.93
C TYR A 222 -0.16 -16.39 17.79
N GLN A 223 1.09 -16.37 18.20
CA GLN A 223 1.73 -15.22 18.80
C GLN A 223 2.94 -14.84 17.94
N TYR A 224 3.32 -13.57 17.93
CA TYR A 224 4.51 -13.16 17.21
C TYR A 224 5.32 -12.14 18.00
N SER A 225 6.63 -12.20 17.81
CA SER A 225 7.56 -11.14 18.19
C SER A 225 7.84 -10.25 16.98
N ALA A 226 8.14 -8.98 17.21
CA ALA A 226 8.40 -8.01 16.17
C ALA A 226 9.68 -7.24 16.45
N THR A 227 10.56 -7.15 15.45
CA THR A 227 11.70 -6.23 15.42
C THR A 227 11.46 -5.25 14.28
N SER A 228 11.73 -3.94 14.53
CA SER A 228 11.59 -2.92 13.50
C SER A 228 12.94 -2.39 13.06
N TYR A 229 13.03 -2.10 11.79
CA TYR A 229 14.13 -1.39 11.16
C TYR A 229 13.57 -0.30 10.26
N GLU A 230 14.19 0.85 10.25
CA GLU A 230 13.79 1.97 9.43
C GLU A 230 15.01 2.61 8.77
N ARG A 231 14.83 3.08 7.52
CA ARG A 231 15.91 3.64 6.73
C ARG A 231 15.41 4.75 5.81
N ASN A 232 16.15 5.87 5.78
CA ASN A 232 16.03 6.86 4.72
C ASN A 232 16.84 6.38 3.49
N LEU A 233 16.18 6.23 2.36
CA LEU A 233 16.80 5.76 1.12
C LEU A 233 17.69 6.83 0.47
N GLU A 234 17.46 8.13 0.77
CA GLU A 234 18.27 9.24 0.27
C GLU A 234 19.69 9.27 0.85
N ASP A 235 19.87 8.79 2.09
CA ASP A 235 21.17 8.78 2.75
C ASP A 235 22.16 7.84 2.06
N PHE A 236 21.67 6.82 1.38
CA PHE A 236 22.49 5.88 0.61
C PHE A 236 23.01 6.50 -0.69
N ASP A 237 22.19 7.30 -1.38
CA ASP A 237 22.61 7.99 -2.60
C ASP A 237 23.75 8.98 -2.32
N ARG A 238 23.78 9.64 -1.15
CA ARG A 238 24.88 10.50 -0.73
C ARG A 238 26.18 9.75 -0.47
N ALA A 239 26.10 8.56 0.14
CA ALA A 239 27.26 7.70 0.41
C ALA A 239 27.85 7.14 -0.89
N GLY A 240 27.02 6.81 -1.89
CA GLY A 240 27.45 6.32 -3.21
C GLY A 240 28.14 7.38 -4.05
N GLN A 241 27.77 8.65 -3.93
CA GLN A 241 28.41 9.77 -4.63
C GLN A 241 29.86 10.03 -4.18
N MET A 242 30.24 9.66 -2.96
CA MET A 242 31.63 9.79 -2.46
C MET A 242 32.58 8.76 -3.08
N SER A 243 32.10 7.71 -3.75
CA SER A 243 32.90 6.60 -4.31
C SER A 243 33.11 6.65 -5.83
N GLY A 244 32.73 7.74 -6.52
CA GLY A 244 33.09 7.96 -7.94
C GLY A 244 32.52 6.98 -8.97
N HIS A 245 31.70 6.01 -8.59
CA HIS A 245 30.99 5.11 -9.50
C HIS A 245 29.49 5.33 -9.38
N ILE A 246 28.91 5.88 -10.46
CA ILE A 246 27.45 6.05 -10.60
C ILE A 246 26.83 4.66 -10.79
N VAL A 247 26.54 3.98 -9.70
CA VAL A 247 25.58 2.90 -9.70
C VAL A 247 24.37 3.42 -8.93
N ARG A 248 23.42 4.01 -9.65
CA ARG A 248 22.06 4.25 -9.16
C ARG A 248 21.36 2.90 -9.01
N MET A 249 21.74 2.14 -8.02
CA MET A 249 20.89 1.09 -7.48
C MET A 249 20.10 1.72 -6.34
N ILE A 250 18.84 2.09 -6.62
CA ILE A 250 17.86 2.31 -5.55
C ILE A 250 17.73 0.98 -4.82
N GLU A 251 18.50 0.79 -3.76
CA GLU A 251 18.40 -0.42 -2.92
C GLU A 251 17.14 -0.34 -2.05
N GLY A 252 15.99 -0.43 -2.66
CA GLY A 252 14.72 -0.54 -1.98
C GLY A 252 13.66 0.42 -2.53
N ILE A 253 12.43 0.00 -2.38
CA ILE A 253 11.24 0.77 -2.71
C ILE A 253 10.73 1.40 -1.41
N PRO A 254 10.41 2.70 -1.36
CA PRO A 254 9.82 3.31 -0.17
C PRO A 254 8.51 2.61 0.19
N GLY A 255 8.22 2.53 1.48
CA GLY A 255 7.01 1.84 1.93
C GLY A 255 7.10 1.22 3.30
N VAL A 256 6.10 0.40 3.62
CA VAL A 256 6.00 -0.35 4.88
C VAL A 256 6.00 -1.85 4.56
N TYR A 257 6.92 -2.58 5.16
CA TYR A 257 7.18 -3.99 4.88
C TYR A 257 6.99 -4.83 6.14
N PHE A 258 6.23 -5.90 6.03
CA PHE A 258 6.04 -6.91 7.07
C PHE A 258 6.63 -8.23 6.57
N ASN A 259 7.86 -8.54 7.02
CA ASN A 259 8.54 -9.79 6.70
C ASN A 259 8.21 -10.79 7.81
N TYR A 260 7.52 -11.86 7.49
CA TYR A 260 7.09 -12.85 8.48
C TYR A 260 7.69 -14.23 8.22
N GLU A 261 7.94 -14.94 9.30
CA GLU A 261 8.37 -16.34 9.34
C GLU A 261 7.41 -17.09 10.28
N ILE A 262 6.71 -18.12 9.76
CA ILE A 262 5.74 -18.92 10.49
C ILE A 262 6.26 -20.33 10.67
#